data_d47b7a0cf00023ae81633d1ba113314d
#
_entry.id   d47b7a0cf00023ae81633d1ba113314d
#
_cell.length_a   1.000
_cell.length_b   1.000
_cell.length_c   1.000
_cell.angle_alpha   90.00
_cell.angle_beta   90.00
_cell.angle_gamma   90.00
#
_symmetry.space_group_name_H-M   'P 1'
#
loop_
_entity.id
_entity.type
_entity.pdbx_description
1 polymer ?
#
loop_
_entity_poly.entity_id
_entity_poly.type
_entity_poly.pdbx_seq_one_letter_code
_entity_poly.pdbx_strand_id
1 'polypeptide(L)'
;MTAKKYGIFSLPVIVAALGYFVDIYDLLLFTIVREPSLAGIGVPLSDSVQVIAASTKIINWQMVGLLIGGVLWGTIGDKKGRLSVLFGSIALYSVANFATGFVQTVDQYAWARFIAGIGLAGELGAGITLVSELLPKEKRGVGTSLVAGIGLFGAVFAYFVYKLTNDWRLCYMIGGGLGI
;
A
#
# COMPACT_ATOMS: atom_id res chain seq x y z
N MET A 1 22.12 29.19 4.23
CA MET A 1 22.10 27.72 4.21
C MET A 1 21.80 27.29 2.78
N THR A 2 22.80 26.78 2.06
CA THR A 2 22.63 26.25 0.69
C THR A 2 21.79 24.97 0.77
N ALA A 3 20.54 25.03 0.34
CA ALA A 3 19.70 23.86 0.23
C ALA A 3 20.38 22.82 -0.66
N LYS A 4 20.65 21.65 -0.11
CA LYS A 4 21.24 20.52 -0.83
C LYS A 4 20.31 20.19 -2.00
N LYS A 5 20.72 20.51 -3.22
CA LYS A 5 19.94 20.22 -4.43
C LYS A 5 19.92 18.69 -4.64
N TYR A 6 18.82 18.06 -4.30
CA TYR A 6 18.63 16.63 -4.57
C TYR A 6 18.42 16.41 -6.07
N GLY A 7 19.03 15.35 -6.61
CA GLY A 7 18.77 14.89 -7.97
C GLY A 7 17.51 14.01 -8.07
N ILE A 8 17.01 13.80 -9.29
CA ILE A 8 15.84 12.95 -9.55
C ILE A 8 16.08 11.51 -9.05
N PHE A 9 17.31 11.03 -9.09
CA PHE A 9 17.71 9.70 -8.60
C PHE A 9 18.30 9.75 -7.18
N SER A 10 17.94 10.73 -6.37
CA SER A 10 18.35 10.75 -4.97
C SER A 10 17.63 9.68 -4.16
N LEU A 11 18.29 9.18 -3.12
CA LEU A 11 17.75 8.13 -2.25
C LEU A 11 16.31 8.40 -1.79
N PRO A 12 15.91 9.61 -1.33
CA PRO A 12 14.54 9.87 -0.92
C PRO A 12 13.52 9.73 -2.07
N VAL A 13 13.90 10.08 -3.31
CA VAL A 13 13.01 9.91 -4.48
C VAL A 13 12.85 8.45 -4.82
N ILE A 14 13.92 7.65 -4.74
CA ILE A 14 13.88 6.21 -4.97
C ILE A 14 13.00 5.53 -3.90
N VAL A 15 13.18 5.88 -2.63
CA VAL A 15 12.36 5.33 -1.54
C VAL A 15 10.88 5.68 -1.72
N ALA A 16 10.56 6.93 -2.11
CA ALA A 16 9.19 7.31 -2.40
C ALA A 16 8.60 6.55 -3.60
N ALA A 17 9.41 6.28 -4.63
CA ALA A 17 8.97 5.52 -5.80
C ALA A 17 8.72 4.04 -5.46
N LEU A 18 9.57 3.44 -4.63
CA LEU A 18 9.40 2.07 -4.14
C LEU A 18 8.20 1.96 -3.19
N GLY A 19 7.99 2.93 -2.31
CA GLY A 19 6.79 3.00 -1.48
C GLY A 19 5.53 3.02 -2.34
N TYR A 20 5.46 3.93 -3.31
CA TYR A 20 4.32 4.01 -4.23
C TYR A 20 4.12 2.74 -5.07
N PHE A 21 5.20 2.05 -5.43
CA PHE A 21 5.13 0.74 -6.07
C PHE A 21 4.45 -0.30 -5.17
N VAL A 22 4.80 -0.35 -3.90
CA VAL A 22 4.20 -1.27 -2.92
C VAL A 22 2.73 -0.90 -2.66
N ASP A 23 2.40 0.39 -2.63
CA ASP A 23 1.03 0.88 -2.49
C ASP A 23 0.13 0.38 -3.64
N ILE A 24 0.57 0.57 -4.88
CA ILE A 24 -0.19 0.14 -6.07
C ILE A 24 -0.27 -1.39 -6.16
N TYR A 25 0.82 -2.09 -5.78
CA TYR A 25 0.81 -3.54 -5.63
C TYR A 25 -0.34 -3.99 -4.72
N ASP A 26 -0.44 -3.43 -3.54
CA ASP A 26 -1.43 -3.83 -2.55
C ASP A 26 -2.87 -3.47 -2.93
N LEU A 27 -3.08 -2.26 -3.44
CA LEU A 27 -4.41 -1.80 -3.85
C LEU A 27 -5.01 -2.70 -4.93
N LEU A 28 -4.18 -3.19 -5.86
CA LEU A 28 -4.64 -4.05 -6.95
C LEU A 28 -4.57 -5.53 -6.62
N LEU A 29 -3.74 -5.92 -5.65
CA LEU A 29 -3.62 -7.32 -5.25
C LEU A 29 -4.98 -7.90 -4.84
N PHE A 30 -5.75 -7.20 -4.00
CA PHE A 30 -7.08 -7.70 -3.59
C PHE A 30 -8.00 -7.93 -4.79
N THR A 31 -7.97 -7.07 -5.80
CA THR A 31 -8.77 -7.25 -7.00
C THR A 31 -8.37 -8.52 -7.76
N ILE A 32 -7.07 -8.82 -7.83
CA ILE A 32 -6.52 -10.00 -8.50
C ILE A 32 -6.86 -11.29 -7.74
N VAL A 33 -6.68 -11.27 -6.41
CA VAL A 33 -6.82 -12.46 -5.56
C VAL A 33 -8.20 -12.56 -4.87
N ARG A 34 -9.16 -11.71 -5.23
CA ARG A 34 -10.48 -11.65 -4.58
C ARG A 34 -11.15 -13.01 -4.49
N GLU A 35 -11.38 -13.65 -5.61
CA GLU A 35 -12.08 -14.95 -5.65
C GLU A 35 -11.30 -16.06 -4.93
N PRO A 36 -10.00 -16.29 -5.23
CA PRO A 36 -9.25 -17.34 -4.54
C PRO A 36 -9.08 -17.06 -3.04
N SER A 37 -9.00 -15.80 -2.61
CA SER A 37 -8.88 -15.48 -1.19
C SER A 37 -10.19 -15.71 -0.45
N LEU A 38 -11.33 -15.35 -1.03
CA LEU A 38 -12.66 -15.59 -0.44
C LEU A 38 -12.97 -17.08 -0.37
N ALA A 39 -12.68 -17.84 -1.44
CA ALA A 39 -12.80 -19.30 -1.41
C ALA A 39 -11.92 -19.93 -0.35
N GLY A 40 -10.69 -19.45 -0.22
CA GLY A 40 -9.70 -19.93 0.77
C GLY A 40 -10.08 -19.70 2.24
N ILE A 41 -11.02 -18.78 2.51
CA ILE A 41 -11.58 -18.53 3.85
C ILE A 41 -13.04 -19.05 3.99
N GLY A 42 -13.51 -19.88 3.03
CA GLY A 42 -14.79 -20.59 3.14
C GLY A 42 -16.00 -19.83 2.62
N VAL A 43 -15.84 -18.76 1.86
CA VAL A 43 -16.96 -18.08 1.18
C VAL A 43 -17.31 -18.85 -0.10
N PRO A 44 -18.55 -19.35 -0.26
CA PRO A 44 -18.95 -20.10 -1.45
C PRO A 44 -19.01 -19.19 -2.68
N LEU A 45 -18.18 -19.46 -3.68
CA LEU A 45 -18.12 -18.68 -4.93
C LEU A 45 -19.41 -18.82 -5.79
N SER A 46 -20.20 -19.86 -5.55
CA SER A 46 -21.52 -20.05 -6.21
C SER A 46 -22.56 -19.06 -5.75
N ASP A 47 -22.40 -18.47 -4.56
CA ASP A 47 -23.30 -17.44 -4.02
C ASP A 47 -22.73 -16.04 -4.29
N SER A 48 -23.12 -15.46 -5.40
CA SER A 48 -22.67 -14.12 -5.80
C SER A 48 -23.01 -13.03 -4.77
N VAL A 49 -24.10 -13.17 -4.01
CA VAL A 49 -24.52 -12.21 -2.98
C VAL A 49 -23.52 -12.24 -1.82
N GLN A 50 -23.12 -13.41 -1.34
CA GLN A 50 -22.12 -13.55 -0.29
C GLN A 50 -20.74 -13.06 -0.74
N VAL A 51 -20.33 -13.36 -1.97
CA VAL A 51 -19.06 -12.89 -2.54
C VAL A 51 -19.03 -11.37 -2.61
N ILE A 52 -20.10 -10.73 -3.09
CA ILE A 52 -20.19 -9.27 -3.16
C ILE A 52 -20.18 -8.66 -1.76
N ALA A 53 -20.98 -9.19 -0.84
CA ALA A 53 -21.06 -8.69 0.54
C ALA A 53 -19.70 -8.77 1.25
N ALA A 54 -19.00 -9.91 1.16
CA ALA A 54 -17.68 -10.09 1.74
C ALA A 54 -16.63 -9.14 1.12
N SER A 55 -16.62 -9.06 -0.23
CA SER A 55 -15.70 -8.16 -0.95
C SER A 55 -15.92 -6.69 -0.56
N THR A 56 -17.18 -6.26 -0.56
CA THR A 56 -17.55 -4.88 -0.19
C THR A 56 -17.16 -4.56 1.25
N LYS A 57 -17.38 -5.50 2.18
CA LYS A 57 -16.96 -5.34 3.57
C LYS A 57 -15.47 -5.14 3.68
N ILE A 58 -14.66 -5.98 3.04
CA ILE A 58 -13.20 -5.93 3.09
C ILE A 58 -12.69 -4.60 2.50
N ILE A 59 -13.20 -4.19 1.33
CA ILE A 59 -12.81 -2.93 0.68
C ILE A 59 -13.22 -1.72 1.53
N ASN A 60 -14.45 -1.69 2.03
CA ASN A 60 -14.93 -0.56 2.84
C ASN A 60 -14.11 -0.39 4.11
N TRP A 61 -13.74 -1.48 4.78
CA TRP A 61 -12.87 -1.41 5.96
C TRP A 61 -11.49 -0.86 5.61
N GLN A 62 -10.92 -1.26 4.48
CA GLN A 62 -9.65 -0.69 3.99
C GLN A 62 -9.78 0.81 3.70
N MET A 63 -10.87 1.25 3.05
CA MET A 63 -11.10 2.66 2.76
C MET A 63 -11.29 3.50 4.04
N VAL A 64 -11.99 2.96 5.03
CA VAL A 64 -12.11 3.60 6.36
C VAL A 64 -10.72 3.69 7.02
N GLY A 65 -9.90 2.64 6.92
CA GLY A 65 -8.51 2.66 7.38
C GLY A 65 -7.69 3.75 6.71
N LEU A 66 -7.78 3.88 5.39
CA LEU A 66 -7.13 4.94 4.62
C LEU A 66 -7.54 6.36 5.08
N LEU A 67 -8.83 6.57 5.32
CA LEU A 67 -9.36 7.85 5.78
C LEU A 67 -8.81 8.21 7.16
N ILE A 68 -8.87 7.29 8.11
CA ILE A 68 -8.36 7.48 9.46
C ILE A 68 -6.83 7.64 9.44
N GLY A 69 -6.14 6.81 8.66
CA GLY A 69 -4.69 6.89 8.47
C GLY A 69 -4.23 8.23 7.90
N GLY A 70 -4.95 8.78 6.94
CA GLY A 70 -4.65 10.11 6.37
C GLY A 70 -4.64 11.21 7.42
N VAL A 71 -5.64 11.24 8.30
CA VAL A 71 -5.71 12.20 9.42
C VAL A 71 -4.61 11.93 10.45
N LEU A 72 -4.40 10.68 10.81
CA LEU A 72 -3.41 10.26 11.80
C LEU A 72 -1.99 10.62 11.35
N TRP A 73 -1.59 10.17 10.17
CA TRP A 73 -0.26 10.40 9.64
C TRP A 73 -0.01 11.85 9.24
N GLY A 74 -1.05 12.57 8.80
CA GLY A 74 -0.98 14.01 8.57
C GLY A 74 -0.58 14.76 9.85
N THR A 75 -1.30 14.51 10.95
CA THR A 75 -1.01 15.14 12.24
C THR A 75 0.35 14.73 12.84
N ILE A 76 0.75 13.47 12.66
CA ILE A 76 2.08 12.99 13.10
C ILE A 76 3.18 13.63 12.24
N GLY A 77 2.98 13.72 10.93
CA GLY A 77 3.93 14.28 9.97
C GLY A 77 4.27 15.74 10.24
N ASP A 78 3.26 16.51 10.64
CA ASP A 78 3.46 17.93 10.99
C ASP A 78 4.28 18.09 12.29
N LYS A 79 4.18 17.12 13.21
CA LYS A 79 4.88 17.17 14.50
C LYS A 79 6.25 16.48 14.49
N LYS A 80 6.38 15.34 13.84
CA LYS A 80 7.57 14.47 13.88
C LYS A 80 8.36 14.43 12.58
N GLY A 81 7.86 15.10 11.54
CA GLY A 81 8.48 15.15 10.23
C GLY A 81 8.08 13.99 9.30
N ARG A 82 8.19 14.23 7.99
CA ARG A 82 7.71 13.32 6.91
C ARG A 82 8.41 11.95 6.91
N LEU A 83 9.71 11.91 7.21
CA LEU A 83 10.47 10.65 7.26
C LEU A 83 9.97 9.70 8.35
N SER A 84 9.64 10.24 9.54
CA SER A 84 9.10 9.42 10.63
C SER A 84 7.75 8.80 10.29
N VAL A 85 6.92 9.55 9.54
CA VAL A 85 5.64 9.04 9.01
C VAL A 85 5.90 7.92 8.02
N LEU A 86 6.81 8.14 7.06
CA LEU A 86 7.11 7.17 6.02
C LEU A 86 7.54 5.83 6.63
N PHE A 87 8.50 5.82 7.55
CA PHE A 87 8.94 4.58 8.21
C PHE A 87 7.86 3.94 9.09
N GLY A 88 7.10 4.75 9.83
CA GLY A 88 6.04 4.23 10.69
C GLY A 88 4.88 3.62 9.88
N SER A 89 4.50 4.24 8.79
CA SER A 89 3.43 3.77 7.91
C SER A 89 3.83 2.50 7.15
N ILE A 90 5.05 2.44 6.63
CA ILE A 90 5.61 1.24 5.99
C ILE A 90 5.62 0.07 6.96
N ALA A 91 6.14 0.25 8.17
CA ALA A 91 6.17 -0.81 9.18
C ALA A 91 4.77 -1.33 9.52
N LEU A 92 3.80 -0.42 9.74
CA LEU A 92 2.42 -0.80 10.05
C LEU A 92 1.78 -1.57 8.90
N TYR A 93 1.93 -1.07 7.68
CA TYR A 93 1.45 -1.70 6.45
C TYR A 93 2.05 -3.09 6.27
N SER A 94 3.37 -3.22 6.40
CA SER A 94 4.08 -4.49 6.21
C SER A 94 3.61 -5.56 7.18
N VAL A 95 3.47 -5.22 8.48
CA VAL A 95 2.95 -6.13 9.49
C VAL A 95 1.50 -6.53 9.20
N ALA A 96 0.66 -5.57 8.81
CA ALA A 96 -0.74 -5.84 8.49
C ALA A 96 -0.90 -6.76 7.27
N ASN A 97 -0.10 -6.54 6.22
CA ASN A 97 -0.12 -7.40 5.05
C ASN A 97 0.41 -8.80 5.34
N PHE A 98 1.48 -8.90 6.11
CA PHE A 98 1.97 -10.21 6.54
C PHE A 98 0.89 -10.95 7.35
N ALA A 99 0.21 -10.27 8.27
CA ALA A 99 -0.90 -10.83 9.03
C ALA A 99 -2.10 -11.24 8.15
N THR A 100 -2.34 -10.54 7.03
CA THR A 100 -3.38 -10.89 6.06
C THR A 100 -3.17 -12.29 5.49
N GLY A 101 -1.94 -12.76 5.37
CA GLY A 101 -1.63 -14.13 4.95
C GLY A 101 -2.17 -15.23 5.87
N PHE A 102 -2.52 -14.91 7.12
CA PHE A 102 -2.99 -15.87 8.13
C PHE A 102 -4.49 -15.81 8.42
N VAL A 103 -5.24 -14.93 7.78
CA VAL A 103 -6.68 -14.78 8.04
C VAL A 103 -7.47 -16.03 7.63
N GLN A 104 -8.51 -16.33 8.39
CA GLN A 104 -9.39 -17.50 8.19
C GLN A 104 -10.86 -17.11 8.06
N THR A 105 -11.21 -15.85 8.36
CA THR A 105 -12.59 -15.36 8.28
C THR A 105 -12.65 -14.01 7.58
N VAL A 106 -13.84 -13.67 7.04
CA VAL A 106 -14.08 -12.36 6.40
C VAL A 106 -13.81 -11.21 7.38
N ASP A 107 -14.15 -11.39 8.66
CA ASP A 107 -13.94 -10.35 9.67
C ASP A 107 -12.46 -10.11 9.96
N GLN A 108 -11.69 -11.18 10.12
CA GLN A 108 -10.24 -11.08 10.29
C GLN A 108 -9.60 -10.40 9.06
N TYR A 109 -10.05 -10.76 7.86
CA TYR A 109 -9.57 -10.16 6.63
C TYR A 109 -9.90 -8.66 6.59
N ALA A 110 -11.14 -8.27 6.88
CA ALA A 110 -11.55 -6.88 6.93
C ALA A 110 -10.72 -6.06 7.95
N TRP A 111 -10.47 -6.60 9.15
CA TRP A 111 -9.63 -5.96 10.16
C TRP A 111 -8.17 -5.82 9.71
N ALA A 112 -7.59 -6.86 9.13
CA ALA A 112 -6.23 -6.80 8.60
C ALA A 112 -6.11 -5.74 7.50
N ARG A 113 -7.10 -5.66 6.59
CA ARG A 113 -7.16 -4.64 5.53
C ARG A 113 -7.40 -3.22 6.06
N PHE A 114 -8.15 -3.08 7.15
CA PHE A 114 -8.31 -1.80 7.85
C PHE A 114 -6.97 -1.28 8.38
N ILE A 115 -6.20 -2.13 9.06
CA ILE A 115 -4.88 -1.75 9.60
C ILE A 115 -3.90 -1.48 8.46
N ALA A 116 -3.91 -2.29 7.39
CA ALA A 116 -3.12 -2.05 6.19
C ALA A 116 -3.47 -0.70 5.55
N GLY A 117 -4.76 -0.35 5.48
CA GLY A 117 -5.23 0.94 4.98
C GLY A 117 -4.71 2.11 5.79
N ILE A 118 -4.67 2.01 7.13
CA ILE A 118 -4.05 3.04 7.97
C ILE A 118 -2.57 3.22 7.60
N GLY A 119 -1.82 2.14 7.43
CA GLY A 119 -0.42 2.20 7.01
C GLY A 119 -0.27 2.87 5.64
N LEU A 120 -0.98 2.39 4.64
CA LEU A 120 -0.93 2.84 3.25
C LEU A 120 -1.14 4.36 3.09
N ALA A 121 -2.04 4.95 3.89
CA ALA A 121 -2.32 6.37 3.85
C ALA A 121 -1.10 7.25 4.19
N GLY A 122 -0.19 6.76 5.03
CA GLY A 122 1.03 7.49 5.40
C GLY A 122 2.05 7.56 4.27
N GLU A 123 2.17 6.49 3.50
CA GLU A 123 3.10 6.42 2.37
C GLU A 123 2.69 7.34 1.23
N LEU A 124 1.42 7.28 0.82
CA LEU A 124 0.87 8.12 -0.25
C LEU A 124 1.07 9.62 0.03
N GLY A 125 0.72 10.07 1.24
CA GLY A 125 0.84 11.47 1.62
C GLY A 125 2.30 11.93 1.78
N ALA A 126 3.12 11.14 2.47
CA ALA A 126 4.50 11.51 2.77
C ALA A 126 5.41 11.41 1.55
N GLY A 127 5.24 10.38 0.69
CA GLY A 127 6.10 10.15 -0.47
C GLY A 127 6.02 11.27 -1.51
N ILE A 128 4.83 11.62 -1.97
CA ILE A 128 4.62 12.68 -2.97
C ILE A 128 5.04 14.05 -2.41
N THR A 129 4.70 14.33 -1.15
CA THR A 129 5.08 15.59 -0.50
C THR A 129 6.60 15.69 -0.37
N LEU A 130 7.27 14.62 0.07
CA LEU A 130 8.71 14.57 0.21
C LEU A 130 9.42 14.87 -1.13
N VAL A 131 8.98 14.23 -2.21
CA VAL A 131 9.55 14.46 -3.56
C VAL A 131 9.33 15.91 -4.00
N SER A 132 8.16 16.48 -3.75
CA SER A 132 7.87 17.87 -4.12
C SER A 132 8.64 18.90 -3.29
N GLU A 133 8.98 18.59 -2.05
CA GLU A 133 9.78 19.46 -1.16
C GLU A 133 11.28 19.40 -1.46
N LEU A 134 11.79 18.21 -1.80
CA LEU A 134 13.23 17.97 -2.03
C LEU A 134 13.72 18.40 -3.40
N LEU A 135 12.87 18.31 -4.43
CA LEU A 135 13.27 18.61 -5.79
C LEU A 135 13.13 20.11 -6.12
N PRO A 136 14.06 20.68 -6.90
CA PRO A 136 13.90 22.01 -7.50
C PRO A 136 12.61 22.10 -8.31
N LYS A 137 12.01 23.30 -8.38
CA LYS A 137 10.71 23.52 -9.05
C LYS A 137 10.67 22.95 -10.48
N GLU A 138 11.78 23.10 -11.22
CA GLU A 138 11.93 22.68 -12.61
C GLU A 138 11.92 21.13 -12.76
N LYS A 139 12.26 20.39 -11.69
CA LYS A 139 12.38 18.92 -11.70
C LYS A 139 11.24 18.21 -10.97
N ARG A 140 10.35 18.94 -10.31
CA ARG A 140 9.24 18.36 -9.52
C ARG A 140 8.31 17.52 -10.38
N GLY A 141 7.91 18.05 -11.53
CA GLY A 141 7.04 17.33 -12.46
C GLY A 141 7.64 16.01 -12.95
N VAL A 142 8.91 16.05 -13.35
CA VAL A 142 9.62 14.81 -13.78
C VAL A 142 9.77 13.83 -12.61
N GLY A 143 10.09 14.32 -11.42
CA GLY A 143 10.24 13.47 -10.22
C GLY A 143 8.93 12.80 -9.83
N THR A 144 7.83 13.52 -9.78
CA THR A 144 6.50 12.95 -9.46
C THR A 144 6.00 12.00 -10.54
N SER A 145 6.25 12.30 -11.83
CA SER A 145 5.92 11.39 -12.94
C SER A 145 6.73 10.10 -12.88
N LEU A 146 8.02 10.18 -12.48
CA LEU A 146 8.85 9.00 -12.29
C LEU A 146 8.32 8.11 -11.17
N VAL A 147 7.96 8.72 -10.02
CA VAL A 147 7.36 8.00 -8.88
C VAL A 147 6.07 7.32 -9.31
N ALA A 148 5.18 8.04 -10.00
CA ALA A 148 3.92 7.47 -10.49
C ALA A 148 4.16 6.35 -11.52
N GLY A 149 5.09 6.53 -12.44
CA GLY A 149 5.44 5.52 -13.44
C GLY A 149 5.98 4.24 -12.81
N ILE A 150 6.92 4.34 -11.87
CA ILE A 150 7.44 3.19 -11.13
C ILE A 150 6.32 2.52 -10.33
N GLY A 151 5.46 3.32 -9.68
CA GLY A 151 4.32 2.80 -8.92
C GLY A 151 3.40 1.91 -9.76
N LEU A 152 3.09 2.31 -10.99
CA LEU A 152 2.22 1.52 -11.88
C LEU A 152 2.77 0.11 -12.18
N PHE A 153 4.10 -0.08 -12.15
CA PHE A 153 4.67 -1.42 -12.26
C PHE A 153 4.32 -2.32 -11.08
N GLY A 154 3.93 -1.78 -9.93
CA GLY A 154 3.41 -2.55 -8.79
C GLY A 154 2.19 -3.39 -9.16
N ALA A 155 1.30 -2.86 -10.00
CA ALA A 155 0.14 -3.59 -10.52
C ALA A 155 0.54 -4.82 -11.36
N VAL A 156 1.48 -4.60 -12.26
CA VAL A 156 2.01 -5.66 -13.13
C VAL A 156 2.71 -6.72 -12.29
N PHE A 157 3.49 -6.28 -11.32
CA PHE A 157 4.19 -7.18 -10.40
C PHE A 157 3.22 -8.00 -9.55
N ALA A 158 2.13 -7.41 -9.03
CA ALA A 158 1.09 -8.13 -8.29
C ALA A 158 0.48 -9.28 -9.12
N TYR A 159 0.19 -9.02 -10.40
CA TYR A 159 -0.31 -10.05 -11.31
C TYR A 159 0.69 -11.19 -11.50
N PHE A 160 1.97 -10.87 -11.76
CA PHE A 160 3.01 -11.89 -11.95
C PHE A 160 3.28 -12.69 -10.68
N VAL A 161 3.31 -12.05 -9.51
CA VAL A 161 3.48 -12.74 -8.23
C VAL A 161 2.37 -13.77 -8.03
N TYR A 162 1.09 -13.36 -8.24
CA TYR A 162 -0.01 -14.30 -8.13
C TYR A 162 0.05 -15.42 -9.17
N LYS A 163 0.39 -15.11 -10.41
CA LYS A 163 0.52 -16.13 -11.48
C LYS A 163 1.61 -17.16 -11.21
N LEU A 164 2.71 -16.75 -10.56
CA LEU A 164 3.83 -17.64 -10.24
C LEU A 164 3.59 -18.46 -8.98
N THR A 165 3.00 -17.86 -7.95
CA THR A 165 2.78 -18.52 -6.66
C THR A 165 1.49 -19.34 -6.64
N ASN A 166 0.48 -18.89 -7.37
CA ASN A 166 -0.89 -19.41 -7.34
C ASN A 166 -1.47 -19.51 -5.90
N ASP A 167 -0.91 -18.72 -4.98
CA ASP A 167 -1.28 -18.66 -3.57
C ASP A 167 -1.47 -17.20 -3.14
N TRP A 168 -2.70 -16.84 -2.84
CA TRP A 168 -3.06 -15.48 -2.41
C TRP A 168 -2.43 -15.09 -1.06
N ARG A 169 -2.19 -16.06 -0.17
CA ARG A 169 -1.57 -15.83 1.13
C ARG A 169 -0.12 -15.40 0.97
N LEU A 170 0.62 -16.13 0.12
CA LEU A 170 2.00 -15.78 -0.23
C LEU A 170 2.08 -14.41 -0.89
N CYS A 171 1.11 -14.03 -1.73
CA CYS A 171 1.09 -12.70 -2.33
C CYS A 171 1.06 -11.59 -1.29
N TYR A 172 0.23 -11.73 -0.24
CA TYR A 172 0.18 -10.75 0.87
C TYR A 172 1.46 -10.76 1.70
N MET A 173 2.02 -11.93 1.97
CA MET A 173 3.31 -12.04 2.70
C MET A 173 4.46 -11.40 1.93
N ILE A 174 4.51 -11.59 0.59
CA ILE A 174 5.49 -10.94 -0.29
C ILE A 174 5.27 -9.42 -0.25
N GLY A 175 4.02 -8.94 -0.38
CA GLY A 175 3.72 -7.51 -0.28
C GLY A 175 4.15 -6.89 1.06
N GLY A 176 3.93 -7.60 2.18
CA GLY A 176 4.45 -7.19 3.48
C GLY A 176 5.98 -7.19 3.55
N GLY A 177 6.63 -8.17 2.93
CA GLY A 177 8.09 -8.26 2.87
C GLY A 177 8.75 -7.19 1.99
N LEU A 178 8.07 -6.70 0.96
CA LEU A 178 8.57 -5.63 0.09
C LEU A 178 8.63 -4.26 0.79
N GLY A 179 7.86 -4.06 1.85
CA GLY A 179 7.86 -2.84 2.63
C GLY A 179 8.93 -2.79 3.73
N ILE A 180 9.64 -3.88 4.00
CA ILE A 180 10.73 -3.96 5.00
C ILE A 180 12.08 -3.80 4.31
#